data_e7b85a800478e8c25a602ab62f1e765f
#
_entry.id   e7b85a800478e8c25a602ab62f1e765f
#
_cell.length_a   1.000
_cell.length_b   1.000
_cell.length_c   1.000
_cell.angle_alpha   90.00
_cell.angle_beta   90.00
_cell.angle_gamma   90.00
#
_symmetry.space_group_name_H-M   'P 1'
#
loop_
_entity.id
_entity.type
_entity.pdbx_description
1 polymer ?
#
loop_
_entity_poly.entity_id
_entity_poly.type
_entity_poly.pdbx_seq_one_letter_code
_entity_poly.pdbx_strand_id
1 'polypeptide(L)'
;LIPMMTMLPALLLRGRQNVIDHAHVTRPEDDKRAQIERIWLDRPYTVITLTIIATVISVWASRHVYFDYNLLNMQSKGLPAVVFEEKLIHSASNSVLYCAVVVDNLPEAVAVEKKLKGLSTVADVQSMGRYLAENQQGKLQLVTKVKETVADIRFTEVDEKPVKIPELSLTLYSLQGYLGAGIEVVHAEGEKELEGNMKSLWDAVGELRTRINAGEKEANGYQLAYYQQALLQDLRDTFASLRSQDDRAPLRAQDLPQALRNRFIGIHGKYLIQVFPKDDVWRRDVQEKFVAELRQNQDPKDTNHPIITGTPVQLLEYTDLLRKSYEEAAWYALGAIAIMVFIHFRSLTCVILSLLPVALGSIWTMGIMGYFGIPFNPANIMTLPLVVGVGVTNGIHILNRFAEEQSPSILAKSTGKAVIVSALTTIAGFGSLILADHQGIKSLGWVMSLGTGACMFAALTFLPALLMLLIKLGWQIRKTQ
;
A
#
# COMPACT_ATOMS: atom_id res chain seq x y z
N LEU A 1 34.05 6.23 -0.56
CA LEU A 1 34.80 7.26 -1.35
C LEU A 1 36.31 7.19 -1.07
N ILE A 2 36.74 7.26 0.20
CA ILE A 2 38.18 7.23 0.58
C ILE A 2 38.90 6.01 -0.01
N PRO A 3 38.42 4.76 0.11
CA PRO A 3 39.10 3.61 -0.50
C PRO A 3 39.17 3.69 -2.04
N MET A 4 38.14 4.26 -2.70
CA MET A 4 38.16 4.42 -4.14
C MET A 4 39.18 5.47 -4.60
N MET A 5 39.39 6.52 -3.80
CA MET A 5 40.36 7.57 -4.15
C MET A 5 41.81 7.23 -3.79
N THR A 6 42.03 6.33 -2.83
CA THR A 6 43.38 5.99 -2.36
C THR A 6 43.78 4.57 -2.75
N MET A 7 42.92 3.60 -2.51
CA MET A 7 43.24 2.17 -2.68
C MET A 7 43.13 1.72 -4.14
N LEU A 8 42.12 2.24 -4.89
CA LEU A 8 41.94 1.86 -6.30
C LEU A 8 43.12 2.33 -7.17
N PRO A 9 43.58 3.60 -7.11
CA PRO A 9 44.78 4.00 -7.85
C PRO A 9 46.04 3.22 -7.46
N ALA A 10 46.21 2.94 -6.15
CA ALA A 10 47.35 2.17 -5.68
C ALA A 10 47.33 0.69 -6.18
N LEU A 11 46.13 0.08 -6.26
CA LEU A 11 45.95 -1.25 -6.81
C LEU A 11 46.14 -1.30 -8.33
N LEU A 12 45.67 -0.28 -9.06
CA LEU A 12 45.88 -0.15 -10.51
C LEU A 12 47.36 0.01 -10.84
N LEU A 13 48.13 0.75 -10.03
CA LEU A 13 49.58 0.91 -10.20
C LEU A 13 50.38 -0.37 -9.86
N ARG A 14 49.84 -1.27 -9.04
CA ARG A 14 50.41 -2.61 -8.73
C ARG A 14 50.05 -3.68 -9.75
N GLY A 15 48.99 -3.49 -10.54
CA GLY A 15 48.60 -4.43 -11.59
C GLY A 15 49.56 -4.40 -12.78
N ARG A 16 49.73 -5.53 -13.48
CA ARG A 16 50.46 -5.53 -14.75
C ARG A 16 49.82 -4.59 -15.72
N GLN A 17 50.53 -3.56 -16.17
CA GLN A 17 50.08 -2.47 -17.05
C GLN A 17 49.72 -2.89 -18.50
N ASN A 18 49.79 -4.19 -18.82
CA ASN A 18 49.51 -4.73 -20.16
C ASN A 18 48.13 -4.41 -20.74
N VAL A 19 47.19 -3.87 -19.93
CA VAL A 19 45.86 -3.40 -20.39
C VAL A 19 45.92 -1.98 -20.96
N ILE A 20 46.94 -1.20 -20.59
CA ILE A 20 47.09 0.22 -21.03
C ILE A 20 47.89 0.33 -22.32
N ASP A 21 48.85 -0.58 -22.58
CA ASP A 21 49.74 -0.53 -23.74
C ASP A 21 49.06 -0.93 -25.09
N HIS A 22 47.83 -1.43 -25.07
CA HIS A 22 47.07 -1.71 -26.30
C HIS A 22 46.01 -0.66 -26.61
N ALA A 23 46.15 0.56 -26.11
CA ALA A 23 45.43 1.69 -26.68
C ALA A 23 46.01 1.97 -28.08
N HIS A 24 45.53 1.19 -29.05
CA HIS A 24 45.66 1.59 -30.45
C HIS A 24 45.19 3.05 -30.55
N VAL A 25 46.09 3.94 -30.92
CA VAL A 25 45.77 5.31 -31.30
C VAL A 25 44.97 5.19 -32.62
N THR A 26 43.72 4.76 -32.52
CA THR A 26 42.78 4.85 -33.61
C THR A 26 42.59 6.33 -33.90
N ARG A 27 42.90 6.74 -35.11
CA ARG A 27 42.65 8.11 -35.55
C ARG A 27 41.17 8.43 -35.26
N PRO A 28 40.88 9.61 -34.69
CA PRO A 28 39.51 9.98 -34.31
C PRO A 28 38.48 9.86 -35.45
N GLU A 29 38.98 9.89 -36.68
CA GLU A 29 38.16 9.81 -37.90
C GLU A 29 37.62 8.42 -38.23
N ASP A 30 38.26 7.36 -37.72
CA ASP A 30 37.89 5.97 -37.98
C ASP A 30 36.98 5.37 -36.91
N ASP A 31 36.68 6.09 -35.86
CA ASP A 31 35.83 5.57 -34.78
C ASP A 31 34.33 5.62 -35.20
N LYS A 32 33.69 4.49 -35.28
CA LYS A 32 32.22 4.38 -35.55
C LYS A 32 31.38 5.29 -34.67
N ARG A 33 31.85 5.59 -33.45
CA ARG A 33 31.23 6.53 -32.51
C ARG A 33 31.26 7.95 -32.99
N ALA A 34 32.35 8.39 -33.66
CA ALA A 34 32.46 9.70 -34.29
C ALA A 34 31.45 9.85 -35.43
N GLN A 35 31.22 8.78 -36.20
CA GLN A 35 30.23 8.79 -37.28
C GLN A 35 28.80 8.90 -36.71
N ILE A 36 28.50 8.19 -35.60
CA ILE A 36 27.20 8.28 -34.91
C ILE A 36 27.02 9.71 -34.35
N GLU A 37 28.05 10.28 -33.73
CA GLU A 37 28.01 11.61 -33.13
C GLU A 37 27.76 12.73 -34.18
N ARG A 38 28.29 12.59 -35.40
CA ARG A 38 28.04 13.51 -36.51
C ARG A 38 26.55 13.66 -36.85
N ILE A 39 25.72 12.63 -36.61
CA ILE A 39 24.29 12.69 -36.92
C ILE A 39 23.61 13.86 -36.21
N TRP A 40 24.02 14.18 -34.97
CA TRP A 40 23.42 15.27 -34.20
C TRP A 40 24.31 16.52 -34.13
N LEU A 41 25.63 16.40 -34.27
CA LEU A 41 26.51 17.57 -34.32
C LEU A 41 26.38 18.37 -35.63
N ASP A 42 26.21 17.69 -36.76
CA ASP A 42 26.04 18.34 -38.07
C ASP A 42 24.68 19.05 -38.21
N ARG A 43 23.67 18.62 -37.41
CA ARG A 43 22.30 19.16 -37.43
C ARG A 43 21.82 19.65 -36.07
N PRO A 44 22.50 20.62 -35.43
CA PRO A 44 22.17 21.01 -34.05
C PRO A 44 20.77 21.62 -33.91
N TYR A 45 20.30 22.37 -34.92
CA TYR A 45 18.93 22.92 -34.91
C TYR A 45 17.86 21.83 -34.91
N THR A 46 18.04 20.76 -35.71
CA THR A 46 17.12 19.63 -35.76
C THR A 46 17.04 18.94 -34.39
N VAL A 47 18.19 18.70 -33.76
CA VAL A 47 18.24 18.07 -32.41
C VAL A 47 17.53 18.92 -31.37
N ILE A 48 17.80 20.24 -31.37
CA ILE A 48 17.16 21.16 -30.41
C ILE A 48 15.64 21.17 -30.64
N THR A 49 15.19 21.25 -31.89
CA THR A 49 13.77 21.24 -32.23
C THR A 49 13.09 19.93 -31.77
N LEU A 50 13.70 18.77 -32.05
CA LEU A 50 13.20 17.47 -31.61
C LEU A 50 13.15 17.36 -30.06
N THR A 51 14.19 17.88 -29.39
CA THR A 51 14.24 17.95 -27.92
C THR A 51 13.10 18.80 -27.37
N ILE A 52 12.83 19.96 -27.96
CA ILE A 52 11.70 20.82 -27.54
C ILE A 52 10.38 20.08 -27.74
N ILE A 53 10.17 19.45 -28.91
CA ILE A 53 8.94 18.68 -29.18
C ILE A 53 8.78 17.55 -28.18
N ALA A 54 9.84 16.75 -27.95
CA ALA A 54 9.82 15.66 -26.99
C ALA A 54 9.52 16.16 -25.57
N THR A 55 10.09 17.33 -25.18
CA THR A 55 9.85 17.94 -23.88
C THR A 55 8.40 18.41 -23.75
N VAL A 56 7.82 19.05 -24.77
CA VAL A 56 6.41 19.48 -24.76
C VAL A 56 5.47 18.27 -24.63
N ILE A 57 5.72 17.19 -25.39
CA ILE A 57 4.96 15.94 -25.29
C ILE A 57 5.11 15.36 -23.87
N SER A 58 6.32 15.35 -23.31
CA SER A 58 6.58 14.83 -21.98
C SER A 58 5.89 15.67 -20.89
N VAL A 59 5.88 16.99 -21.01
CA VAL A 59 5.13 17.88 -20.10
C VAL A 59 3.62 17.63 -20.20
N TRP A 60 3.10 17.39 -21.40
CA TRP A 60 1.69 17.02 -21.55
C TRP A 60 1.39 15.67 -20.89
N ALA A 61 2.20 14.65 -21.14
CA ALA A 61 2.03 13.32 -20.57
C ALA A 61 2.25 13.30 -19.05
N SER A 62 3.15 14.13 -18.51
CA SER A 62 3.43 14.19 -17.07
C SER A 62 2.22 14.61 -16.21
N ARG A 63 1.21 15.26 -16.81
CA ARG A 63 -0.05 15.60 -16.12
C ARG A 63 -0.84 14.38 -15.65
N HIS A 64 -0.56 13.20 -16.21
CA HIS A 64 -1.17 11.94 -15.82
C HIS A 64 -0.40 11.22 -14.70
N VAL A 65 0.74 11.75 -14.28
CA VAL A 65 1.50 11.20 -13.15
C VAL A 65 0.78 11.55 -11.85
N TYR A 66 0.49 10.53 -11.07
CA TYR A 66 -0.13 10.67 -9.76
C TYR A 66 0.73 9.98 -8.70
N PHE A 67 0.43 10.24 -7.43
CA PHE A 67 1.08 9.57 -6.32
C PHE A 67 0.14 8.50 -5.76
N ASP A 68 0.59 7.25 -5.76
CA ASP A 68 -0.14 6.13 -5.16
C ASP A 68 0.21 6.02 -3.67
N TYR A 69 -0.73 6.37 -2.83
CA TYR A 69 -0.60 6.33 -1.38
C TYR A 69 -0.91 4.94 -0.79
N ASN A 70 -1.47 4.03 -1.59
CA ASN A 70 -1.87 2.71 -1.13
C ASN A 70 -0.64 1.78 -1.03
N LEU A 71 -0.23 1.49 0.22
CA LEU A 71 0.92 0.62 0.47
C LEU A 71 0.68 -0.84 0.04
N LEU A 72 -0.58 -1.28 -0.09
CA LEU A 72 -0.89 -2.63 -0.57
C LEU A 72 -0.47 -2.82 -2.02
N ASN A 73 -0.59 -1.77 -2.86
CA ASN A 73 -0.18 -1.82 -4.26
C ASN A 73 1.34 -2.01 -4.45
N MET A 74 2.13 -1.75 -3.39
CA MET A 74 3.59 -1.95 -3.42
C MET A 74 4.01 -3.37 -3.05
N GLN A 75 3.13 -4.16 -2.48
CA GLN A 75 3.43 -5.52 -2.06
C GLN A 75 3.58 -6.49 -3.25
N SER A 76 4.10 -7.67 -3.00
CA SER A 76 4.22 -8.72 -4.02
C SER A 76 2.84 -9.22 -4.44
N LYS A 77 2.60 -9.29 -5.75
CA LYS A 77 1.33 -9.81 -6.28
C LYS A 77 1.14 -11.28 -5.91
N GLY A 78 -0.07 -11.61 -5.43
CA GLY A 78 -0.42 -12.98 -5.08
C GLY A 78 0.13 -13.46 -3.74
N LEU A 79 0.74 -12.58 -2.93
CA LEU A 79 1.14 -12.92 -1.57
C LEU A 79 -0.12 -13.27 -0.75
N PRO A 80 -0.20 -14.46 -0.11
CA PRO A 80 -1.40 -14.90 0.60
C PRO A 80 -1.92 -13.88 1.61
N ALA A 81 -1.02 -13.21 2.36
CA ALA A 81 -1.40 -12.18 3.32
C ALA A 81 -2.13 -11.00 2.66
N VAL A 82 -1.67 -10.52 1.49
CA VAL A 82 -2.30 -9.41 0.75
C VAL A 82 -3.66 -9.85 0.19
N VAL A 83 -3.73 -11.05 -0.40
CA VAL A 83 -4.98 -11.62 -0.94
C VAL A 83 -6.04 -11.80 0.16
N PHE A 84 -5.63 -12.26 1.34
CA PHE A 84 -6.56 -12.40 2.47
C PHE A 84 -6.96 -11.05 3.05
N GLU A 85 -6.05 -10.07 3.10
CA GLU A 85 -6.37 -8.72 3.54
C GLU A 85 -7.38 -8.05 2.60
N GLU A 86 -7.19 -8.14 1.27
CA GLU A 86 -8.16 -7.68 0.28
C GLU A 86 -9.53 -8.35 0.46
N LYS A 87 -9.56 -9.67 0.69
CA LYS A 87 -10.81 -10.39 0.99
C LYS A 87 -11.47 -9.87 2.27
N LEU A 88 -10.71 -9.61 3.32
CA LEU A 88 -11.23 -9.05 4.56
C LEU A 88 -11.82 -7.66 4.36
N ILE A 89 -11.14 -6.79 3.62
CA ILE A 89 -11.62 -5.43 3.27
C ILE A 89 -12.98 -5.50 2.57
N HIS A 90 -13.16 -6.46 1.66
CA HIS A 90 -14.40 -6.59 0.88
C HIS A 90 -15.50 -7.41 1.57
N SER A 91 -15.18 -8.26 2.54
CA SER A 91 -16.14 -9.17 3.19
C SER A 91 -16.56 -8.73 4.60
N ALA A 92 -15.76 -7.89 5.27
CA ALA A 92 -16.08 -7.42 6.61
C ALA A 92 -17.12 -6.29 6.56
N SER A 93 -18.07 -6.32 7.49
CA SER A 93 -19.05 -5.24 7.67
C SER A 93 -18.41 -3.93 8.14
N ASN A 94 -17.20 -4.01 8.73
CA ASN A 94 -16.43 -2.87 9.21
C ASN A 94 -15.00 -2.97 8.67
N SER A 95 -14.34 -1.82 8.48
CA SER A 95 -12.93 -1.78 8.12
C SER A 95 -12.06 -2.53 9.13
N VAL A 96 -11.00 -3.18 8.65
CA VAL A 96 -9.98 -3.81 9.51
C VAL A 96 -9.14 -2.75 10.23
N LEU A 97 -8.98 -1.59 9.60
CA LEU A 97 -8.21 -0.48 10.13
C LEU A 97 -9.11 0.46 10.95
N TYR A 98 -8.60 0.92 12.08
CA TYR A 98 -9.30 1.86 12.95
C TYR A 98 -8.40 3.01 13.40
N CYS A 99 -9.02 4.15 13.68
CA CYS A 99 -8.40 5.22 14.44
C CYS A 99 -8.56 4.98 15.94
N ALA A 100 -7.51 5.24 16.68
CA ALA A 100 -7.46 5.14 18.12
C ALA A 100 -7.61 6.53 18.77
N VAL A 101 -8.60 6.68 19.62
CA VAL A 101 -8.80 7.89 20.43
C VAL A 101 -8.57 7.54 21.89
N VAL A 102 -7.69 8.29 22.56
CA VAL A 102 -7.31 8.03 23.95
C VAL A 102 -7.87 9.12 24.84
N VAL A 103 -8.60 8.72 25.88
CA VAL A 103 -9.23 9.60 26.87
C VAL A 103 -8.85 9.20 28.29
N ASP A 104 -9.02 10.10 29.27
CA ASP A 104 -8.51 9.89 30.60
C ASP A 104 -9.45 9.07 31.51
N ASN A 105 -10.75 9.07 31.24
CA ASN A 105 -11.73 8.42 32.11
C ASN A 105 -12.93 7.83 31.33
N LEU A 106 -13.69 6.95 31.98
CA LEU A 106 -14.85 6.29 31.40
C LEU A 106 -16.00 7.25 30.99
N PRO A 107 -16.38 8.24 31.81
CA PRO A 107 -17.42 9.20 31.42
C PRO A 107 -17.08 9.96 30.13
N GLU A 108 -15.81 10.38 30.00
CA GLU A 108 -15.30 11.02 28.81
C GLU A 108 -15.32 10.07 27.61
N ALA A 109 -14.91 8.80 27.80
CA ALA A 109 -14.97 7.78 26.76
C ALA A 109 -16.40 7.62 26.19
N VAL A 110 -17.42 7.61 27.08
CA VAL A 110 -18.83 7.53 26.68
C VAL A 110 -19.29 8.77 25.93
N ALA A 111 -18.92 9.96 26.40
CA ALA A 111 -19.27 11.21 25.77
C ALA A 111 -18.65 11.32 24.35
N VAL A 112 -17.37 11.00 24.23
CA VAL A 112 -16.63 10.98 22.96
C VAL A 112 -17.18 9.90 22.02
N GLU A 113 -17.45 8.68 22.50
CA GLU A 113 -18.07 7.62 21.72
C GLU A 113 -19.39 8.06 21.10
N LYS A 114 -20.28 8.68 21.90
CA LYS A 114 -21.57 9.17 21.43
C LYS A 114 -21.42 10.25 20.34
N LYS A 115 -20.44 11.15 20.51
CA LYS A 115 -20.12 12.19 19.53
C LYS A 115 -19.60 11.60 18.23
N LEU A 116 -18.67 10.64 18.32
CA LEU A 116 -18.03 10.03 17.14
C LEU A 116 -18.99 9.11 16.36
N LYS A 117 -19.93 8.44 17.02
CA LYS A 117 -20.99 7.65 16.34
C LYS A 117 -21.89 8.47 15.43
N GLY A 118 -21.99 9.79 15.68
CA GLY A 118 -22.78 10.70 14.83
C GLY A 118 -22.10 11.17 13.57
N LEU A 119 -20.82 10.81 13.35
CA LEU A 119 -20.05 11.28 12.20
C LEU A 119 -20.38 10.48 10.94
N SER A 120 -20.37 11.17 9.80
CA SER A 120 -20.79 10.58 8.51
C SER A 120 -19.82 9.55 7.96
N THR A 121 -18.52 9.66 8.29
CA THR A 121 -17.45 8.77 7.84
C THR A 121 -17.20 7.58 8.77
N VAL A 122 -17.91 7.51 9.91
CA VAL A 122 -17.75 6.48 10.93
C VAL A 122 -18.79 5.37 10.76
N ALA A 123 -18.34 4.12 10.73
CA ALA A 123 -19.20 2.94 10.69
C ALA A 123 -19.56 2.44 12.09
N ASP A 124 -18.55 2.29 12.96
CA ASP A 124 -18.71 1.78 14.32
C ASP A 124 -17.68 2.42 15.25
N VAL A 125 -18.02 2.50 16.51
CA VAL A 125 -17.14 2.96 17.58
C VAL A 125 -17.17 1.95 18.70
N GLN A 126 -16.02 1.44 19.07
CA GLN A 126 -15.86 0.46 20.14
C GLN A 126 -15.05 1.04 21.29
N SER A 127 -15.63 1.04 22.46
CA SER A 127 -14.99 1.47 23.71
C SER A 127 -15.42 0.60 24.88
N MET A 128 -14.81 0.82 26.02
CA MET A 128 -15.24 0.23 27.29
C MET A 128 -16.64 0.71 27.70
N GLY A 129 -17.09 1.88 27.23
CA GLY A 129 -18.41 2.44 27.47
C GLY A 129 -19.54 1.53 27.03
N ARG A 130 -19.37 0.81 25.92
CA ARG A 130 -20.35 -0.18 25.42
C ARG A 130 -20.67 -1.28 26.43
N TYR A 131 -19.72 -1.64 27.28
CA TYR A 131 -19.89 -2.70 28.26
C TYR A 131 -20.32 -2.17 29.64
N LEU A 132 -19.88 -0.98 30.01
CA LEU A 132 -19.96 -0.49 31.40
C LEU A 132 -20.94 0.67 31.63
N ALA A 133 -21.30 1.45 30.58
CA ALA A 133 -21.97 2.75 30.82
C ALA A 133 -23.44 2.81 30.42
N GLU A 134 -23.93 1.95 29.51
CA GLU A 134 -25.29 2.05 29.00
C GLU A 134 -26.29 1.28 29.87
N ASN A 135 -27.17 2.03 30.57
CA ASN A 135 -28.39 1.55 31.21
C ASN A 135 -28.24 0.18 31.94
N GLN A 136 -27.26 0.08 32.80
CA GLN A 136 -26.92 -1.15 33.53
C GLN A 136 -28.13 -1.72 34.33
N GLN A 137 -28.96 -0.85 34.92
CA GLN A 137 -30.16 -1.28 35.64
C GLN A 137 -31.19 -1.93 34.68
N GLY A 138 -31.43 -1.34 33.52
CA GLY A 138 -32.32 -1.93 32.54
C GLY A 138 -31.77 -3.27 32.00
N LYS A 139 -30.47 -3.39 31.81
CA LYS A 139 -29.81 -4.64 31.41
C LYS A 139 -29.96 -5.72 32.48
N LEU A 140 -29.76 -5.39 33.77
CA LEU A 140 -29.95 -6.31 34.86
C LEU A 140 -31.40 -6.86 34.93
N GLN A 141 -32.40 -5.97 34.75
CA GLN A 141 -33.81 -6.41 34.71
C GLN A 141 -34.09 -7.39 33.54
N LEU A 142 -33.44 -7.13 32.36
CA LEU A 142 -33.56 -8.04 31.23
C LEU A 142 -32.86 -9.37 31.50
N VAL A 143 -31.68 -9.36 32.14
CA VAL A 143 -30.97 -10.58 32.53
C VAL A 143 -31.81 -11.41 33.50
N THR A 144 -32.40 -10.76 34.55
CA THR A 144 -33.32 -11.44 35.48
C THR A 144 -34.48 -12.09 34.73
N LYS A 145 -35.13 -11.36 33.81
CA LYS A 145 -36.22 -11.86 33.02
C LYS A 145 -35.82 -13.05 32.11
N VAL A 146 -34.63 -12.98 31.49
CA VAL A 146 -34.09 -14.10 30.71
C VAL A 146 -33.85 -15.30 31.61
N LYS A 147 -33.23 -15.11 32.79
CA LYS A 147 -33.02 -16.21 33.77
C LYS A 147 -34.32 -16.86 34.19
N GLU A 148 -35.36 -16.08 34.50
CA GLU A 148 -36.68 -16.58 34.82
C GLU A 148 -37.30 -17.40 33.68
N THR A 149 -37.19 -16.88 32.44
CA THR A 149 -37.74 -17.55 31.25
C THR A 149 -37.07 -18.91 30.96
N VAL A 150 -35.72 -18.99 31.21
CA VAL A 150 -34.98 -20.23 30.96
C VAL A 150 -34.88 -21.16 32.16
N ALA A 151 -35.39 -20.78 33.33
CA ALA A 151 -35.26 -21.52 34.57
C ALA A 151 -35.90 -22.94 34.49
N ASP A 152 -37.09 -23.02 33.90
CA ASP A 152 -37.88 -24.24 33.81
C ASP A 152 -37.53 -25.13 32.63
N ILE A 153 -36.66 -24.67 31.72
CA ILE A 153 -36.27 -25.48 30.57
C ILE A 153 -35.36 -26.61 31.01
N ARG A 154 -35.81 -27.84 30.84
CA ARG A 154 -35.04 -29.04 31.15
C ARG A 154 -34.70 -29.78 29.88
N PHE A 155 -33.46 -30.25 29.79
CA PHE A 155 -33.01 -31.09 28.69
C PHE A 155 -33.07 -32.57 29.10
N THR A 156 -33.66 -33.37 28.27
CA THR A 156 -33.66 -34.83 28.42
C THR A 156 -32.24 -35.37 28.25
N GLU A 157 -31.91 -36.43 29.00
CA GLU A 157 -30.65 -37.14 28.80
C GLU A 157 -30.59 -37.70 27.38
N VAL A 158 -29.43 -37.60 26.75
CA VAL A 158 -29.22 -38.09 25.38
C VAL A 158 -28.88 -39.56 25.46
N ASP A 159 -29.58 -40.41 24.70
CA ASP A 159 -29.20 -41.80 24.54
C ASP A 159 -27.88 -41.87 23.75
N GLU A 160 -26.84 -42.50 24.33
CA GLU A 160 -25.53 -42.69 23.71
C GLU A 160 -25.53 -43.75 22.62
N LYS A 161 -26.64 -44.48 22.46
CA LYS A 161 -26.76 -45.53 21.47
C LYS A 161 -26.83 -44.97 20.04
N PRO A 162 -26.30 -45.73 19.06
CA PRO A 162 -26.43 -45.34 17.66
C PRO A 162 -27.90 -45.21 17.24
N VAL A 163 -28.21 -44.21 16.45
CA VAL A 163 -29.55 -43.96 15.93
C VAL A 163 -29.93 -45.09 14.99
N LYS A 164 -31.11 -45.69 15.23
CA LYS A 164 -31.63 -46.75 14.37
C LYS A 164 -32.15 -46.17 13.05
N ILE A 165 -31.33 -46.24 12.01
CA ILE A 165 -31.63 -45.68 10.68
C ILE A 165 -32.98 -46.14 10.10
N PRO A 166 -33.37 -47.44 10.20
CA PRO A 166 -34.68 -47.88 9.69
C PRO A 166 -35.85 -47.18 10.36
N GLU A 167 -35.83 -47.02 11.69
CA GLU A 167 -36.89 -46.37 12.47
C GLU A 167 -36.94 -44.86 12.13
N LEU A 168 -35.78 -44.20 12.08
CA LEU A 168 -35.68 -42.80 11.68
C LEU A 168 -36.19 -42.58 10.24
N SER A 169 -35.79 -43.43 9.30
CA SER A 169 -36.24 -43.34 7.91
C SER A 169 -37.76 -43.49 7.77
N LEU A 170 -38.40 -44.35 8.58
CA LEU A 170 -39.85 -44.51 8.61
C LEU A 170 -40.53 -43.23 9.17
N THR A 171 -39.99 -42.68 10.24
CA THR A 171 -40.52 -41.44 10.83
C THR A 171 -40.41 -40.26 9.86
N LEU A 172 -39.27 -40.11 9.16
CA LEU A 172 -39.07 -39.09 8.14
C LEU A 172 -40.02 -39.30 6.93
N TYR A 173 -40.29 -40.53 6.55
CA TYR A 173 -41.27 -40.84 5.52
C TYR A 173 -42.70 -40.41 5.93
N SER A 174 -43.08 -40.70 7.16
CA SER A 174 -44.38 -40.27 7.70
C SER A 174 -44.48 -38.74 7.76
N LEU A 175 -43.41 -38.08 8.22
CA LEU A 175 -43.32 -36.61 8.25
C LEU A 175 -43.46 -36.01 6.85
N GLN A 176 -42.80 -36.60 5.86
CA GLN A 176 -42.88 -36.15 4.47
C GLN A 176 -44.33 -36.31 3.92
N GLY A 177 -45.01 -37.38 4.30
CA GLY A 177 -46.46 -37.58 4.00
C GLY A 177 -47.35 -36.50 4.61
N TYR A 178 -47.14 -36.18 5.90
CA TYR A 178 -47.92 -35.12 6.58
C TYR A 178 -47.62 -33.72 5.98
N LEU A 179 -46.33 -33.43 5.67
CA LEU A 179 -45.97 -32.19 5.02
C LEU A 179 -46.63 -32.07 3.63
N GLY A 180 -46.66 -33.15 2.85
CA GLY A 180 -47.31 -33.16 1.54
C GLY A 180 -48.81 -32.83 1.65
N ALA A 181 -49.53 -33.47 2.59
CA ALA A 181 -50.93 -33.15 2.84
C ALA A 181 -51.14 -31.71 3.34
N GLY A 182 -50.22 -31.21 4.18
CA GLY A 182 -50.25 -29.82 4.66
C GLY A 182 -50.02 -28.80 3.55
N ILE A 183 -49.14 -29.09 2.61
CA ILE A 183 -48.86 -28.22 1.45
C ILE A 183 -50.14 -28.06 0.61
N GLU A 184 -50.91 -29.13 0.40
CA GLU A 184 -52.15 -29.06 -0.36
C GLU A 184 -53.19 -28.13 0.32
N VAL A 185 -53.31 -28.21 1.65
CA VAL A 185 -54.21 -27.34 2.43
C VAL A 185 -53.79 -25.89 2.36
N VAL A 186 -52.49 -25.61 2.61
CA VAL A 186 -51.94 -24.23 2.59
C VAL A 186 -52.03 -23.63 1.19
N HIS A 187 -51.82 -24.44 0.15
CA HIS A 187 -52.02 -24.01 -1.24
C HIS A 187 -53.46 -23.56 -1.50
N ALA A 188 -54.45 -24.32 -0.98
CA ALA A 188 -55.88 -23.98 -1.12
C ALA A 188 -56.25 -22.67 -0.36
N GLU A 189 -55.55 -22.37 0.74
CA GLU A 189 -55.71 -21.14 1.53
C GLU A 189 -54.97 -19.94 0.95
N GLY A 190 -54.07 -20.13 -0.03
CA GLY A 190 -53.38 -19.07 -0.74
C GLY A 190 -52.17 -18.47 0.00
N GLU A 191 -51.67 -19.08 1.05
CA GLU A 191 -50.55 -18.68 1.90
C GLU A 191 -49.20 -19.05 1.27
N LYS A 192 -48.78 -18.30 0.24
CA LYS A 192 -47.60 -18.60 -0.62
C LYS A 192 -46.27 -18.73 0.12
N GLU A 193 -46.03 -17.91 1.15
CA GLU A 193 -44.79 -17.98 1.92
C GLU A 193 -44.72 -19.25 2.75
N LEU A 194 -45.80 -19.60 3.41
CA LEU A 194 -45.88 -20.85 4.19
C LEU A 194 -45.77 -22.07 3.28
N GLU A 195 -46.44 -22.07 2.12
CA GLU A 195 -46.33 -23.13 1.10
C GLU A 195 -44.86 -23.30 0.66
N GLY A 196 -44.16 -22.22 0.37
CA GLY A 196 -42.74 -22.23 -0.03
C GLY A 196 -41.83 -22.83 1.05
N ASN A 197 -42.06 -22.46 2.30
CA ASN A 197 -41.29 -22.98 3.45
C ASN A 197 -41.56 -24.46 3.70
N MET A 198 -42.83 -24.86 3.63
CA MET A 198 -43.22 -26.29 3.80
C MET A 198 -42.69 -27.18 2.68
N LYS A 199 -42.66 -26.67 1.43
CA LYS A 199 -42.10 -27.37 0.29
C LYS A 199 -40.60 -27.55 0.40
N SER A 200 -39.89 -26.48 0.81
CA SER A 200 -38.46 -26.56 1.10
C SER A 200 -38.13 -27.57 2.20
N LEU A 201 -38.93 -27.60 3.25
CA LEU A 201 -38.78 -28.61 4.32
C LEU A 201 -39.08 -30.03 3.81
N TRP A 202 -40.09 -30.22 2.98
CA TRP A 202 -40.44 -31.52 2.36
C TRP A 202 -39.27 -32.03 1.52
N ASP A 203 -38.67 -31.20 0.69
CA ASP A 203 -37.50 -31.52 -0.14
C ASP A 203 -36.29 -31.88 0.74
N ALA A 204 -36.00 -31.09 1.79
CA ALA A 204 -34.89 -31.34 2.71
C ALA A 204 -35.04 -32.67 3.48
N VAL A 205 -36.28 -33.01 3.93
CA VAL A 205 -36.56 -34.27 4.58
C VAL A 205 -36.34 -35.44 3.62
N GLY A 206 -36.76 -35.30 2.34
CA GLY A 206 -36.55 -36.30 1.29
C GLY A 206 -35.07 -36.54 0.99
N GLU A 207 -34.29 -35.45 0.89
CA GLU A 207 -32.84 -35.52 0.69
C GLU A 207 -32.13 -36.17 1.87
N LEU A 208 -32.45 -35.75 3.10
CA LEU A 208 -31.91 -36.35 4.32
C LEU A 208 -32.17 -37.83 4.36
N ARG A 209 -33.42 -38.26 4.10
CA ARG A 209 -33.81 -39.65 4.09
C ARG A 209 -33.03 -40.45 3.05
N THR A 210 -32.80 -39.90 1.88
CA THR A 210 -31.97 -40.53 0.84
C THR A 210 -30.54 -40.69 1.32
N ARG A 211 -29.94 -39.64 1.88
CA ARG A 211 -28.57 -39.65 2.38
C ARG A 211 -28.34 -40.63 3.52
N ILE A 212 -29.25 -40.70 4.53
CA ILE A 212 -29.09 -41.61 5.68
C ILE A 212 -29.25 -43.08 5.31
N ASN A 213 -29.97 -43.37 4.22
CA ASN A 213 -30.10 -44.73 3.70
C ASN A 213 -28.99 -45.13 2.73
N ALA A 214 -28.17 -44.19 2.26
CA ALA A 214 -27.00 -44.43 1.43
C ALA A 214 -25.80 -44.83 2.30
N GLY A 215 -25.07 -45.87 1.94
CA GLY A 215 -23.87 -46.32 2.64
C GLY A 215 -24.14 -47.26 3.83
N GLU A 216 -23.18 -47.33 4.75
CA GLU A 216 -23.27 -48.19 5.93
C GLU A 216 -24.22 -47.62 7.01
N LYS A 217 -25.34 -48.24 7.21
CA LYS A 217 -26.36 -47.75 8.15
C LYS A 217 -25.90 -47.66 9.60
N GLU A 218 -25.01 -48.55 10.04
CA GLU A 218 -24.42 -48.48 11.38
C GLU A 218 -23.52 -47.22 11.53
N ALA A 219 -22.64 -46.97 10.57
CA ALA A 219 -21.79 -45.79 10.59
C ALA A 219 -22.61 -44.48 10.59
N ASN A 220 -23.66 -44.40 9.77
CA ASN A 220 -24.59 -43.26 9.77
C ASN A 220 -25.33 -43.11 11.12
N GLY A 221 -25.67 -44.22 11.76
CA GLY A 221 -26.30 -44.23 13.10
C GLY A 221 -25.38 -43.65 14.18
N TYR A 222 -24.10 -44.01 14.20
CA TYR A 222 -23.09 -43.43 15.11
C TYR A 222 -22.84 -41.94 14.82
N GLN A 223 -22.73 -41.57 13.57
CA GLN A 223 -22.52 -40.15 13.19
C GLN A 223 -23.70 -39.27 13.63
N LEU A 224 -24.94 -39.74 13.46
CA LEU A 224 -26.14 -39.03 13.91
C LEU A 224 -26.22 -38.95 15.43
N ALA A 225 -25.87 -40.02 16.16
CA ALA A 225 -25.82 -40.01 17.62
C ALA A 225 -24.77 -38.99 18.13
N TYR A 226 -23.60 -38.99 17.53
CA TYR A 226 -22.54 -37.99 17.85
C TYR A 226 -23.00 -36.55 17.58
N TYR A 227 -23.62 -36.30 16.42
CA TYR A 227 -24.18 -35.00 16.10
C TYR A 227 -25.24 -34.55 17.10
N GLN A 228 -26.16 -35.47 17.47
CA GLN A 228 -27.19 -35.20 18.47
C GLN A 228 -26.59 -34.85 19.84
N GLN A 229 -25.57 -35.59 20.27
CA GLN A 229 -24.86 -35.31 21.53
C GLN A 229 -24.21 -33.94 21.48
N ALA A 230 -23.44 -33.64 20.41
CA ALA A 230 -22.75 -32.34 20.25
C ALA A 230 -23.76 -31.18 20.25
N LEU A 231 -24.86 -31.29 19.50
CA LEU A 231 -25.89 -30.25 19.43
C LEU A 231 -26.56 -30.02 20.78
N LEU A 232 -26.97 -31.11 21.48
CA LEU A 232 -27.62 -31.00 22.77
C LEU A 232 -26.68 -30.54 23.87
N GLN A 233 -25.39 -30.88 23.79
CA GLN A 233 -24.38 -30.36 24.70
C GLN A 233 -24.19 -28.87 24.49
N ASP A 234 -24.09 -28.40 23.28
CA ASP A 234 -23.97 -26.96 22.94
C ASP A 234 -25.19 -26.18 23.43
N LEU A 235 -26.41 -26.72 23.23
CA LEU A 235 -27.63 -26.13 23.78
C LEU A 235 -27.59 -26.08 25.32
N ARG A 236 -27.20 -27.16 26.00
CA ARG A 236 -27.08 -27.22 27.45
C ARG A 236 -26.11 -26.17 27.97
N ASP A 237 -24.95 -26.07 27.35
CA ASP A 237 -23.89 -25.09 27.72
C ASP A 237 -24.37 -23.65 27.50
N THR A 238 -25.08 -23.39 26.42
CA THR A 238 -25.71 -22.09 26.15
C THR A 238 -26.74 -21.75 27.25
N PHE A 239 -27.65 -22.64 27.56
CA PHE A 239 -28.65 -22.39 28.60
C PHE A 239 -28.06 -22.35 30.00
N ALA A 240 -27.01 -23.12 30.28
CA ALA A 240 -26.27 -23.04 31.53
C ALA A 240 -25.58 -21.68 31.67
N SER A 241 -24.98 -21.17 30.59
CA SER A 241 -24.41 -19.84 30.53
C SER A 241 -25.44 -18.73 30.77
N LEU A 242 -26.63 -18.82 30.17
CA LEU A 242 -27.73 -17.88 30.41
C LEU A 242 -28.20 -17.89 31.87
N ARG A 243 -28.32 -19.05 32.49
CA ARG A 243 -28.70 -19.19 33.91
C ARG A 243 -27.64 -18.71 34.88
N SER A 244 -26.36 -18.84 34.52
CA SER A 244 -25.21 -18.46 35.36
C SER A 244 -24.89 -16.98 35.35
N GLN A 245 -25.55 -16.17 34.49
CA GLN A 245 -25.32 -14.73 34.44
C GLN A 245 -25.61 -14.08 35.80
N ASP A 246 -24.73 -13.18 36.22
CA ASP A 246 -24.93 -12.42 37.45
C ASP A 246 -25.84 -11.21 37.19
N ASP A 247 -26.99 -11.19 37.88
CA ASP A 247 -28.01 -10.15 37.85
C ASP A 247 -28.06 -9.27 39.10
N ARG A 248 -27.11 -9.47 40.08
CA ARG A 248 -27.14 -8.84 41.38
C ARG A 248 -26.50 -7.45 41.44
N ALA A 249 -25.50 -7.22 40.60
CA ALA A 249 -24.74 -5.97 40.62
C ALA A 249 -24.36 -5.51 39.20
N PRO A 250 -24.27 -4.17 38.97
CA PRO A 250 -23.73 -3.62 37.75
C PRO A 250 -22.30 -4.08 37.50
N LEU A 251 -21.98 -4.39 36.22
CA LEU A 251 -20.64 -4.78 35.79
C LEU A 251 -19.64 -3.65 36.04
N ARG A 252 -18.51 -3.97 36.65
CA ARG A 252 -17.37 -3.07 36.84
C ARG A 252 -16.24 -3.48 35.88
N ALA A 253 -15.31 -2.56 35.60
CA ALA A 253 -14.15 -2.84 34.76
C ALA A 253 -13.32 -4.04 35.24
N GLN A 254 -13.22 -4.23 36.53
CA GLN A 254 -12.49 -5.34 37.16
C GLN A 254 -13.18 -6.71 37.05
N ASP A 255 -14.48 -6.72 36.78
CA ASP A 255 -15.28 -7.94 36.66
C ASP A 255 -15.17 -8.52 35.21
N LEU A 256 -14.61 -7.73 34.28
CA LEU A 256 -14.42 -8.13 32.91
C LEU A 256 -13.17 -9.01 32.72
N PRO A 257 -13.17 -9.95 31.76
CA PRO A 257 -11.99 -10.73 31.42
C PRO A 257 -10.77 -9.86 31.17
N GLN A 258 -9.61 -10.28 31.63
CA GLN A 258 -8.37 -9.51 31.51
C GLN A 258 -8.04 -9.13 30.05
N ALA A 259 -8.30 -10.03 29.11
CA ALA A 259 -8.10 -9.76 27.68
C ALA A 259 -8.93 -8.57 27.18
N LEU A 260 -10.20 -8.44 27.63
CA LEU A 260 -11.08 -7.34 27.28
C LEU A 260 -10.64 -6.04 27.94
N ARG A 261 -10.26 -6.09 29.22
CA ARG A 261 -9.71 -4.93 29.92
C ARG A 261 -8.45 -4.40 29.24
N ASN A 262 -7.51 -5.28 28.96
CA ASN A 262 -6.25 -4.91 28.32
C ASN A 262 -6.42 -4.34 26.89
N ARG A 263 -7.55 -4.66 26.24
CA ARG A 263 -7.86 -4.10 24.92
C ARG A 263 -8.25 -2.64 24.98
N PHE A 264 -8.96 -2.20 26.01
CA PHE A 264 -9.56 -0.87 26.08
C PHE A 264 -9.01 0.00 27.23
N ILE A 265 -8.31 -0.58 28.20
CA ILE A 265 -7.75 0.16 29.33
C ILE A 265 -6.23 -0.04 29.33
N GLY A 266 -5.51 1.07 29.17
CA GLY A 266 -4.04 1.10 29.21
C GLY A 266 -3.49 0.94 30.64
N ILE A 267 -2.20 0.64 30.73
CA ILE A 267 -1.47 0.45 32.02
C ILE A 267 -1.55 1.67 32.93
N HIS A 268 -1.70 2.87 32.37
CA HIS A 268 -1.85 4.13 33.13
C HIS A 268 -3.31 4.52 33.34
N GLY A 269 -4.26 3.60 33.16
CA GLY A 269 -5.68 3.83 33.41
C GLY A 269 -6.41 4.64 32.34
N LYS A 270 -5.76 5.00 31.24
CA LYS A 270 -6.40 5.69 30.12
C LYS A 270 -7.27 4.72 29.32
N TYR A 271 -8.34 5.26 28.73
CA TYR A 271 -9.31 4.49 27.95
C TYR A 271 -9.08 4.65 26.45
N LEU A 272 -9.14 3.54 25.72
CA LEU A 272 -9.03 3.48 24.26
C LEU A 272 -10.41 3.41 23.63
N ILE A 273 -10.66 4.27 22.67
CA ILE A 273 -11.82 4.22 21.78
C ILE A 273 -11.31 3.86 20.39
N GLN A 274 -11.84 2.79 19.82
CA GLN A 274 -11.54 2.36 18.45
C GLN A 274 -12.64 2.87 17.52
N VAL A 275 -12.27 3.68 16.53
CA VAL A 275 -13.18 4.31 15.57
C VAL A 275 -12.97 3.70 14.21
N PHE A 276 -13.97 2.99 13.72
CA PHE A 276 -13.90 2.27 12.44
C PHE A 276 -14.50 3.13 11.32
N PRO A 277 -13.79 3.33 10.21
CA PRO A 277 -14.30 4.04 9.07
C PRO A 277 -15.38 3.24 8.34
N LYS A 278 -16.30 3.97 7.68
CA LYS A 278 -17.38 3.37 6.91
C LYS A 278 -16.92 2.88 5.54
N ASP A 279 -16.03 3.62 4.92
CA ASP A 279 -15.51 3.35 3.59
C ASP A 279 -14.04 2.92 3.64
N ASP A 280 -13.52 2.43 2.52
CA ASP A 280 -12.15 1.92 2.43
C ASP A 280 -11.09 3.02 2.61
N VAL A 281 -10.40 3.03 3.76
CA VAL A 281 -9.35 4.01 4.10
C VAL A 281 -8.01 3.78 3.40
N TRP A 282 -7.87 2.74 2.60
CA TRP A 282 -6.74 2.62 1.69
C TRP A 282 -6.86 3.59 0.51
N ARG A 283 -8.06 4.11 0.26
CA ARG A 283 -8.28 5.20 -0.68
C ARG A 283 -7.97 6.54 -0.02
N ARG A 284 -7.09 7.30 -0.63
CA ARG A 284 -6.61 8.58 -0.09
C ARG A 284 -7.72 9.59 0.18
N ASP A 285 -8.66 9.73 -0.73
CA ASP A 285 -9.79 10.66 -0.61
C ASP A 285 -10.70 10.35 0.58
N VAL A 286 -10.90 9.06 0.86
CA VAL A 286 -11.67 8.56 2.00
C VAL A 286 -10.88 8.77 3.30
N GLN A 287 -9.60 8.42 3.29
CA GLN A 287 -8.70 8.56 4.44
C GLN A 287 -8.62 10.02 4.92
N GLU A 288 -8.41 10.96 3.99
CA GLU A 288 -8.34 12.40 4.30
C GLU A 288 -9.65 12.92 4.90
N LYS A 289 -10.79 12.56 4.33
CA LYS A 289 -12.11 12.95 4.85
C LYS A 289 -12.34 12.40 6.24
N PHE A 290 -12.05 11.12 6.46
CA PHE A 290 -12.23 10.46 7.73
C PHE A 290 -11.38 11.10 8.84
N VAL A 291 -10.08 11.29 8.59
CA VAL A 291 -9.15 11.89 9.56
C VAL A 291 -9.49 13.37 9.80
N ALA A 292 -9.87 14.12 8.75
CA ALA A 292 -10.27 15.51 8.88
C ALA A 292 -11.55 15.68 9.70
N GLU A 293 -12.57 14.84 9.48
CA GLU A 293 -13.83 14.87 10.24
C GLU A 293 -13.59 14.53 11.71
N LEU A 294 -12.72 13.56 12.00
CA LEU A 294 -12.33 13.25 13.39
C LEU A 294 -11.64 14.43 14.05
N ARG A 295 -10.71 15.11 13.38
CA ARG A 295 -9.96 16.26 13.91
C ARG A 295 -10.81 17.51 14.08
N GLN A 296 -11.74 17.78 13.17
CA GLN A 296 -12.66 18.95 13.27
C GLN A 296 -13.59 18.85 14.47
N ASN A 297 -13.88 17.65 14.92
CA ASN A 297 -14.72 17.44 16.09
C ASN A 297 -13.96 17.55 17.45
N GLN A 298 -12.67 17.85 17.39
CA GLN A 298 -11.89 18.26 18.56
C GLN A 298 -12.01 19.78 18.75
N ASP A 299 -12.21 20.24 19.98
CA ASP A 299 -12.20 21.68 20.25
C ASP A 299 -10.74 22.21 20.21
N PRO A 300 -10.38 23.13 19.30
CA PRO A 300 -9.01 23.66 19.21
C PRO A 300 -8.53 24.41 20.47
N LYS A 301 -9.44 24.75 21.38
CA LYS A 301 -9.14 25.50 22.62
C LYS A 301 -8.92 24.61 23.83
N ASP A 302 -9.24 23.34 23.74
CA ASP A 302 -9.07 22.39 24.82
C ASP A 302 -7.65 21.82 24.78
N THR A 303 -6.81 22.17 25.73
CA THR A 303 -5.45 21.64 25.88
C THR A 303 -5.40 20.16 26.25
N ASN A 304 -6.54 19.57 26.63
CA ASN A 304 -6.73 18.16 26.98
C ASN A 304 -7.42 17.38 25.85
N HIS A 305 -7.15 17.70 24.59
CA HIS A 305 -7.74 16.96 23.47
C HIS A 305 -7.45 15.47 23.53
N PRO A 306 -8.45 14.61 23.29
CA PRO A 306 -8.19 13.20 23.09
C PRO A 306 -7.21 13.01 21.94
N ILE A 307 -6.14 12.28 22.19
CA ILE A 307 -5.11 11.99 21.18
C ILE A 307 -5.74 11.08 20.13
N ILE A 308 -5.83 11.58 18.88
CA ILE A 308 -6.25 10.77 17.73
C ILE A 308 -5.00 10.23 17.06
N THR A 309 -4.90 8.91 16.98
CA THR A 309 -3.83 8.17 16.33
C THR A 309 -4.39 6.91 15.67
N GLY A 310 -3.56 5.95 15.36
CA GLY A 310 -3.95 4.70 14.71
C GLY A 310 -3.53 4.65 13.26
N THR A 311 -3.70 3.47 12.65
CA THR A 311 -3.14 3.18 11.32
C THR A 311 -3.58 4.18 10.24
N PRO A 312 -4.86 4.59 10.11
CA PRO A 312 -5.25 5.55 9.10
C PRO A 312 -4.57 6.92 9.25
N VAL A 313 -4.41 7.41 10.49
CA VAL A 313 -3.74 8.69 10.77
C VAL A 313 -2.23 8.58 10.49
N GLN A 314 -1.61 7.50 10.97
CA GLN A 314 -0.18 7.28 10.77
C GLN A 314 0.18 7.15 9.29
N LEU A 315 -0.61 6.42 8.52
CA LEU A 315 -0.40 6.28 7.08
C LEU A 315 -0.55 7.63 6.35
N LEU A 316 -1.56 8.42 6.73
CA LEU A 316 -1.79 9.75 6.18
C LEU A 316 -0.57 10.66 6.39
N GLU A 317 -0.16 10.82 7.64
CA GLU A 317 0.95 11.68 8.02
C GLU A 317 2.29 11.18 7.47
N TYR A 318 2.54 9.87 7.57
CA TYR A 318 3.79 9.27 7.11
C TYR A 318 3.99 9.43 5.60
N THR A 319 2.97 9.12 4.81
CA THR A 319 3.09 9.22 3.34
C THR A 319 3.21 10.65 2.86
N ASP A 320 2.53 11.60 3.51
CA ASP A 320 2.66 13.03 3.21
C ASP A 320 4.03 13.59 3.61
N LEU A 321 4.48 13.26 4.82
CA LEU A 321 5.79 13.68 5.30
C LEU A 321 6.89 13.12 4.40
N LEU A 322 6.79 11.85 4.03
CA LEU A 322 7.75 11.17 3.17
C LEU A 322 7.81 11.83 1.79
N ARG A 323 6.66 12.08 1.17
CA ARG A 323 6.58 12.77 -0.11
C ARG A 323 7.22 14.15 -0.05
N LYS A 324 6.81 14.99 0.90
CA LYS A 324 7.36 16.34 1.09
C LYS A 324 8.86 16.32 1.34
N SER A 325 9.33 15.41 2.21
CA SER A 325 10.74 15.31 2.54
C SER A 325 11.61 14.95 1.33
N TYR A 326 11.15 14.05 0.45
CA TYR A 326 11.91 13.73 -0.76
C TYR A 326 11.81 14.79 -1.84
N GLU A 327 10.69 15.50 -1.98
CA GLU A 327 10.56 16.68 -2.83
C GLU A 327 11.54 17.79 -2.37
N GLU A 328 11.57 18.10 -1.07
CA GLU A 328 12.52 19.06 -0.48
C GLU A 328 13.98 18.61 -0.64
N ALA A 329 14.27 17.33 -0.38
CA ALA A 329 15.61 16.77 -0.56
C ALA A 329 16.10 16.90 -2.01
N ALA A 330 15.22 16.75 -2.99
CA ALA A 330 15.56 16.94 -4.40
C ALA A 330 15.94 18.41 -4.71
N TRP A 331 15.21 19.38 -4.14
CA TRP A 331 15.52 20.80 -4.27
C TRP A 331 16.81 21.18 -3.56
N TYR A 332 17.05 20.65 -2.35
CA TYR A 332 18.32 20.88 -1.63
C TYR A 332 19.51 20.26 -2.37
N ALA A 333 19.35 19.06 -2.91
CA ALA A 333 20.37 18.42 -3.74
C ALA A 333 20.68 19.27 -4.97
N LEU A 334 19.65 19.75 -5.69
CA LEU A 334 19.82 20.61 -6.86
C LEU A 334 20.54 21.90 -6.49
N GLY A 335 20.17 22.55 -5.39
CA GLY A 335 20.83 23.77 -4.89
C GLY A 335 22.30 23.54 -4.51
N ALA A 336 22.59 22.48 -3.75
CA ALA A 336 23.94 22.12 -3.36
C ALA A 336 24.82 21.80 -4.57
N ILE A 337 24.31 21.08 -5.55
CA ILE A 337 24.99 20.77 -6.79
C ILE A 337 25.26 22.05 -7.61
N ALA A 338 24.26 22.95 -7.72
CA ALA A 338 24.42 24.20 -8.42
C ALA A 338 25.56 25.06 -7.81
N ILE A 339 25.62 25.13 -6.47
CA ILE A 339 26.68 25.81 -5.74
C ILE A 339 28.05 25.16 -6.02
N MET A 340 28.14 23.82 -5.94
CA MET A 340 29.37 23.08 -6.21
C MET A 340 29.88 23.32 -7.64
N VAL A 341 28.98 23.24 -8.62
CA VAL A 341 29.31 23.50 -10.04
C VAL A 341 29.74 24.95 -10.25
N PHE A 342 29.08 25.90 -9.55
CA PHE A 342 29.47 27.31 -9.61
C PHE A 342 30.86 27.54 -9.03
N ILE A 343 31.20 26.95 -7.90
CA ILE A 343 32.55 27.04 -7.29
C ILE A 343 33.61 26.46 -8.25
N HIS A 344 33.29 25.35 -8.91
CA HIS A 344 34.19 24.64 -9.82
C HIS A 344 34.45 25.44 -11.10
N PHE A 345 33.40 25.88 -11.79
CA PHE A 345 33.53 26.59 -13.08
C PHE A 345 33.58 28.11 -12.96
N ARG A 346 33.21 28.67 -11.82
CA ARG A 346 33.08 30.15 -11.59
C ARG A 346 32.24 30.85 -12.67
N SER A 347 31.27 30.15 -13.25
CA SER A 347 30.44 30.61 -14.34
C SER A 347 28.99 30.13 -14.17
N LEU A 348 28.05 31.07 -14.13
CA LEU A 348 26.64 30.77 -14.03
C LEU A 348 26.10 30.03 -15.27
N THR A 349 26.67 30.37 -16.45
CA THR A 349 26.31 29.67 -17.69
C THR A 349 26.66 28.18 -17.64
N CYS A 350 27.85 27.85 -17.06
CA CYS A 350 28.22 26.43 -16.88
C CYS A 350 27.31 25.71 -15.89
N VAL A 351 26.83 26.39 -14.85
CA VAL A 351 25.81 25.81 -13.93
C VAL A 351 24.54 25.46 -14.69
N ILE A 352 23.99 26.40 -15.46
CA ILE A 352 22.80 26.19 -16.25
C ILE A 352 23.00 25.03 -17.25
N LEU A 353 24.10 25.04 -17.98
CA LEU A 353 24.41 24.00 -18.98
C LEU A 353 24.59 22.61 -18.36
N SER A 354 25.16 22.53 -17.15
CA SER A 354 25.32 21.23 -16.46
C SER A 354 24.00 20.67 -15.94
N LEU A 355 23.09 21.55 -15.49
CA LEU A 355 21.79 21.16 -14.93
C LEU A 355 20.75 20.89 -16.02
N LEU A 356 20.92 21.45 -17.23
CA LEU A 356 19.93 21.34 -18.30
C LEU A 356 19.63 19.91 -18.73
N PRO A 357 20.63 19.00 -18.91
CA PRO A 357 20.36 17.58 -19.22
C PRO A 357 19.56 16.87 -18.14
N VAL A 358 19.78 17.22 -16.87
CA VAL A 358 19.03 16.64 -15.73
C VAL A 358 17.59 17.13 -15.75
N ALA A 359 17.36 18.41 -15.97
CA ALA A 359 16.03 18.98 -16.07
C ALA A 359 15.24 18.32 -17.22
N LEU A 360 15.84 18.19 -18.39
CA LEU A 360 15.24 17.52 -19.54
C LEU A 360 14.99 16.04 -19.25
N GLY A 361 15.98 15.32 -18.72
CA GLY A 361 15.86 13.91 -18.37
C GLY A 361 14.77 13.65 -17.34
N SER A 362 14.65 14.53 -16.32
CA SER A 362 13.58 14.43 -15.32
C SER A 362 12.19 14.66 -15.94
N ILE A 363 12.04 15.66 -16.81
CA ILE A 363 10.77 15.93 -17.51
C ILE A 363 10.41 14.74 -18.41
N TRP A 364 11.36 14.19 -19.16
CA TRP A 364 11.11 13.02 -20.00
C TRP A 364 10.76 11.78 -19.20
N THR A 365 11.41 11.58 -18.06
CA THR A 365 11.08 10.49 -17.14
C THR A 365 9.64 10.61 -16.64
N MET A 366 9.23 11.80 -16.18
CA MET A 366 7.86 12.05 -15.78
C MET A 366 6.88 11.88 -16.95
N GLY A 367 7.25 12.29 -18.16
CA GLY A 367 6.45 12.09 -19.36
C GLY A 367 6.25 10.59 -19.68
N ILE A 368 7.32 9.80 -19.60
CA ILE A 368 7.27 8.35 -19.81
C ILE A 368 6.42 7.69 -18.71
N MET A 369 6.62 8.07 -17.46
CA MET A 369 5.80 7.57 -16.34
C MET A 369 4.31 7.86 -16.55
N GLY A 370 3.97 9.08 -16.95
CA GLY A 370 2.58 9.47 -17.23
C GLY A 370 1.96 8.73 -18.41
N TYR A 371 2.75 8.47 -19.47
CA TYR A 371 2.28 7.72 -20.62
C TYR A 371 2.02 6.23 -20.32
N PHE A 372 2.91 5.61 -19.54
CA PHE A 372 2.77 4.21 -19.14
C PHE A 372 1.95 3.99 -17.86
N GLY A 373 1.43 5.05 -17.25
CA GLY A 373 0.65 4.96 -16.01
C GLY A 373 1.47 4.47 -14.81
N ILE A 374 2.77 4.76 -14.75
CA ILE A 374 3.63 4.41 -13.62
C ILE A 374 3.49 5.51 -12.56
N PRO A 375 2.87 5.24 -11.38
CA PRO A 375 2.71 6.25 -10.35
C PRO A 375 4.01 6.47 -9.56
N PHE A 376 4.13 7.67 -8.97
CA PHE A 376 5.00 7.79 -7.81
C PHE A 376 4.37 7.07 -6.61
N ASN A 377 5.20 6.55 -5.74
CA ASN A 377 4.79 5.87 -4.52
C ASN A 377 5.87 6.04 -3.44
N PRO A 378 5.60 5.68 -2.17
CA PRO A 378 6.58 5.77 -1.09
C PRO A 378 7.92 5.07 -1.35
N ALA A 379 7.96 4.03 -2.19
CA ALA A 379 9.20 3.32 -2.50
C ALA A 379 10.04 4.02 -3.59
N ASN A 380 9.41 4.60 -4.61
CA ASN A 380 10.14 5.17 -5.74
C ASN A 380 10.35 6.69 -5.66
N ILE A 381 9.66 7.42 -4.78
CA ILE A 381 9.81 8.87 -4.63
C ILE A 381 11.25 9.26 -4.23
N MET A 382 11.95 8.41 -3.50
CA MET A 382 13.36 8.59 -3.12
C MET A 382 14.30 8.66 -4.33
N THR A 383 13.84 8.25 -5.51
CA THR A 383 14.63 8.36 -6.74
C THR A 383 14.83 9.81 -7.22
N LEU A 384 13.96 10.74 -6.82
CA LEU A 384 14.05 12.15 -7.25
C LEU A 384 15.43 12.78 -6.95
N PRO A 385 15.90 12.83 -5.69
CA PRO A 385 17.24 13.38 -5.40
C PRO A 385 18.36 12.53 -6.00
N LEU A 386 18.16 11.21 -6.15
CA LEU A 386 19.17 10.31 -6.73
C LEU A 386 19.35 10.56 -8.22
N VAL A 387 18.27 10.70 -8.99
CA VAL A 387 18.34 11.01 -10.44
C VAL A 387 19.00 12.35 -10.67
N VAL A 388 18.70 13.36 -9.83
CA VAL A 388 19.38 14.67 -9.89
C VAL A 388 20.89 14.52 -9.66
N GLY A 389 21.28 13.80 -8.61
CA GLY A 389 22.70 13.61 -8.26
C GLY A 389 23.50 12.82 -9.32
N VAL A 390 22.94 11.72 -9.80
CA VAL A 390 23.57 10.88 -10.83
C VAL A 390 23.56 11.58 -12.19
N GLY A 391 22.43 12.20 -12.56
CA GLY A 391 22.25 12.81 -13.87
C GLY A 391 23.19 14.00 -14.12
N VAL A 392 23.45 14.82 -13.09
CA VAL A 392 24.28 16.03 -13.24
C VAL A 392 25.74 15.70 -13.53
N THR A 393 26.24 14.56 -13.05
CA THR A 393 27.63 14.15 -13.28
C THR A 393 27.96 14.05 -14.78
N ASN A 394 26.98 13.58 -15.59
CA ASN A 394 27.12 13.48 -17.03
C ASN A 394 27.37 14.89 -17.66
N GLY A 395 26.58 15.89 -17.26
CA GLY A 395 26.73 17.26 -17.70
C GLY A 395 28.08 17.89 -17.33
N ILE A 396 28.51 17.65 -16.07
CA ILE A 396 29.80 18.14 -15.57
C ILE A 396 30.97 17.55 -16.36
N HIS A 397 30.97 16.24 -16.62
CA HIS A 397 32.04 15.59 -17.39
C HIS A 397 32.11 16.10 -18.81
N ILE A 398 30.99 16.35 -19.46
CA ILE A 398 30.94 16.90 -20.82
C ILE A 398 31.45 18.32 -20.85
N LEU A 399 31.05 19.17 -19.90
CA LEU A 399 31.52 20.58 -19.82
C LEU A 399 32.99 20.66 -19.47
N ASN A 400 33.53 19.85 -18.58
CA ASN A 400 34.95 19.78 -18.28
C ASN A 400 35.76 19.44 -19.56
N ARG A 401 35.32 18.42 -20.28
CA ARG A 401 35.99 18.04 -21.54
C ARG A 401 35.90 19.12 -22.61
N PHE A 402 34.73 19.75 -22.70
CA PHE A 402 34.57 20.90 -23.60
C PHE A 402 35.48 22.08 -23.22
N ALA A 403 35.65 22.38 -21.94
CA ALA A 403 36.54 23.41 -21.46
C ALA A 403 38.03 23.13 -21.79
N GLU A 404 38.44 21.84 -21.75
CA GLU A 404 39.79 21.41 -22.09
C GLU A 404 40.09 21.52 -23.59
N GLU A 405 39.18 21.05 -24.44
CA GLU A 405 39.42 20.83 -25.87
C GLU A 405 38.75 21.87 -26.79
N GLN A 406 37.80 22.65 -26.27
CA GLN A 406 36.96 23.59 -27.05
C GLN A 406 36.25 22.91 -28.23
N SER A 407 35.99 21.61 -28.11
CA SER A 407 35.35 20.77 -29.14
C SER A 407 34.10 20.11 -28.57
N PRO A 408 32.95 20.21 -29.24
CA PRO A 408 31.70 19.59 -28.79
C PRO A 408 31.64 18.08 -29.06
N SER A 409 32.65 17.51 -29.75
CA SER A 409 32.73 16.07 -29.98
C SER A 409 33.17 15.34 -28.71
N ILE A 410 32.29 14.58 -28.11
CA ILE A 410 32.45 13.93 -26.81
C ILE A 410 32.40 12.40 -26.93
N LEU A 411 31.50 11.88 -27.77
CA LEU A 411 31.20 10.43 -27.84
C LEU A 411 32.38 9.63 -28.39
N ALA A 412 33.11 10.17 -29.35
CA ALA A 412 34.31 9.56 -29.92
C ALA A 412 35.46 9.46 -28.93
N LYS A 413 35.41 10.21 -27.84
CA LYS A 413 36.48 10.34 -26.84
C LYS A 413 36.26 9.48 -25.60
N SER A 414 37.30 9.41 -24.77
CA SER A 414 37.27 8.63 -23.52
C SER A 414 36.14 9.08 -22.57
N THR A 415 35.83 10.37 -22.53
CA THR A 415 34.77 10.95 -21.71
C THR A 415 33.39 10.44 -22.10
N GLY A 416 33.06 10.39 -23.40
CA GLY A 416 31.78 9.85 -23.85
C GLY A 416 31.63 8.36 -23.48
N LYS A 417 32.72 7.57 -23.65
CA LYS A 417 32.76 6.19 -23.21
C LYS A 417 32.54 6.05 -21.69
N ALA A 418 33.20 6.90 -20.91
CA ALA A 418 33.06 6.89 -19.44
C ALA A 418 31.62 7.21 -19.01
N VAL A 419 30.99 8.23 -19.60
CA VAL A 419 29.59 8.61 -19.34
C VAL A 419 28.64 7.46 -19.67
N ILE A 420 28.79 6.83 -20.85
CA ILE A 420 27.94 5.70 -21.25
C ILE A 420 28.13 4.53 -20.29
N VAL A 421 29.36 4.12 -20.00
CA VAL A 421 29.63 2.98 -19.11
C VAL A 421 29.12 3.25 -17.70
N SER A 422 29.33 4.44 -17.16
CA SER A 422 28.83 4.84 -15.84
C SER A 422 27.29 4.78 -15.78
N ALA A 423 26.62 5.36 -16.77
CA ALA A 423 25.17 5.35 -16.82
C ALA A 423 24.60 3.93 -17.02
N LEU A 424 25.19 3.13 -17.92
CA LEU A 424 24.76 1.76 -18.17
C LEU A 424 24.98 0.85 -16.95
N THR A 425 26.07 1.03 -16.19
CA THR A 425 26.28 0.29 -14.94
C THR A 425 25.24 0.66 -13.89
N THR A 426 24.88 1.94 -13.79
CA THR A 426 23.81 2.41 -12.91
C THR A 426 22.46 1.84 -13.34
N ILE A 427 22.13 1.89 -14.64
CA ILE A 427 20.91 1.31 -15.21
C ILE A 427 20.87 -0.20 -14.98
N ALA A 428 21.97 -0.93 -15.16
CA ALA A 428 22.03 -2.35 -14.89
C ALA A 428 21.82 -2.67 -13.41
N GLY A 429 22.46 -1.89 -12.52
CA GLY A 429 22.30 -2.04 -11.07
C GLY A 429 20.86 -1.83 -10.60
N PHE A 430 20.26 -0.68 -10.91
CA PHE A 430 18.88 -0.42 -10.55
C PHE A 430 17.86 -1.20 -11.41
N GLY A 431 18.19 -1.47 -12.67
CA GLY A 431 17.38 -2.28 -13.56
C GLY A 431 17.20 -3.73 -13.09
N SER A 432 18.16 -4.29 -12.35
CA SER A 432 18.01 -5.60 -11.73
C SER A 432 16.83 -5.66 -10.73
N LEU A 433 16.49 -4.53 -10.10
CA LEU A 433 15.34 -4.43 -9.20
C LEU A 433 13.98 -4.59 -9.91
N ILE A 434 13.95 -4.43 -11.23
CA ILE A 434 12.73 -4.66 -12.03
C ILE A 434 12.30 -6.13 -12.00
N LEU A 435 13.23 -7.03 -11.70
CA LEU A 435 12.98 -8.47 -11.57
C LEU A 435 12.39 -8.85 -10.21
N ALA A 436 12.31 -7.91 -9.26
CA ALA A 436 11.76 -8.18 -7.94
C ALA A 436 10.24 -8.42 -8.00
N ASP A 437 9.76 -9.32 -7.14
CA ASP A 437 8.32 -9.57 -6.98
C ASP A 437 7.60 -8.42 -6.27
N HIS A 438 8.30 -7.72 -5.37
CA HIS A 438 7.79 -6.58 -4.63
C HIS A 438 7.60 -5.37 -5.56
N GLN A 439 6.35 -4.93 -5.77
CA GLN A 439 6.01 -3.91 -6.76
C GLN A 439 6.67 -2.54 -6.46
N GLY A 440 6.84 -2.18 -5.18
CA GLY A 440 7.56 -0.96 -4.78
C GLY A 440 9.02 -0.98 -5.23
N ILE A 441 9.74 -2.09 -5.01
CA ILE A 441 11.14 -2.25 -5.44
C ILE A 441 11.22 -2.27 -6.97
N LYS A 442 10.30 -2.95 -7.63
CA LYS A 442 10.20 -2.99 -9.09
C LYS A 442 9.98 -1.60 -9.69
N SER A 443 9.10 -0.80 -9.10
CA SER A 443 8.83 0.57 -9.55
C SER A 443 10.04 1.49 -9.36
N LEU A 444 10.79 1.33 -8.25
CA LEU A 444 12.05 2.04 -8.01
C LEU A 444 13.07 1.72 -9.12
N GLY A 445 13.21 0.44 -9.48
CA GLY A 445 14.06 0.00 -10.58
C GLY A 445 13.70 0.67 -11.91
N TRP A 446 12.41 0.74 -12.24
CA TRP A 446 11.93 1.41 -13.45
C TRP A 446 12.25 2.90 -13.44
N VAL A 447 11.89 3.63 -12.38
CA VAL A 447 12.08 5.09 -12.34
C VAL A 447 13.56 5.48 -12.38
N MET A 448 14.42 4.76 -11.63
CA MET A 448 15.87 5.00 -11.66
C MET A 448 16.49 4.70 -13.03
N SER A 449 16.12 3.59 -13.65
CA SER A 449 16.65 3.21 -14.96
C SER A 449 16.22 4.20 -16.04
N LEU A 450 14.94 4.59 -16.05
CA LEU A 450 14.41 5.58 -16.97
C LEU A 450 15.03 6.95 -16.73
N GLY A 451 15.13 7.39 -15.47
CA GLY A 451 15.71 8.69 -15.12
C GLY A 451 17.19 8.82 -15.49
N THR A 452 17.98 7.82 -15.14
CA THR A 452 19.41 7.77 -15.52
C THR A 452 19.59 7.71 -17.02
N GLY A 453 18.80 6.88 -17.71
CA GLY A 453 18.84 6.75 -19.18
C GLY A 453 18.47 8.04 -19.91
N ALA A 454 17.39 8.70 -19.46
CA ALA A 454 16.93 9.96 -20.02
C ALA A 454 17.95 11.09 -19.82
N CYS A 455 18.53 11.20 -18.60
CA CYS A 455 19.59 12.17 -18.32
C CYS A 455 20.87 11.92 -19.17
N MET A 456 21.28 10.64 -19.28
CA MET A 456 22.41 10.25 -20.14
C MET A 456 22.14 10.62 -21.61
N PHE A 457 20.96 10.31 -22.12
CA PHE A 457 20.60 10.61 -23.50
C PHE A 457 20.59 12.12 -23.76
N ALA A 458 19.98 12.91 -22.86
CA ALA A 458 20.00 14.37 -22.95
C ALA A 458 21.44 14.93 -22.89
N ALA A 459 22.27 14.38 -22.02
CA ALA A 459 23.66 14.82 -21.87
C ALA A 459 24.50 14.51 -23.13
N LEU A 460 24.33 13.34 -23.74
CA LEU A 460 25.15 12.93 -24.89
C LEU A 460 24.64 13.45 -26.24
N THR A 461 23.38 13.84 -26.35
CA THR A 461 22.81 14.33 -27.64
C THR A 461 22.53 15.83 -27.61
N PHE A 462 21.69 16.26 -26.68
CA PHE A 462 21.25 17.65 -26.61
C PHE A 462 22.37 18.62 -26.17
N LEU A 463 23.14 18.29 -25.12
CA LEU A 463 24.14 19.19 -24.58
C LEU A 463 25.26 19.48 -25.61
N PRO A 464 25.84 18.48 -26.30
CA PRO A 464 26.81 18.75 -27.38
C PRO A 464 26.24 19.58 -28.54
N ALA A 465 24.99 19.29 -28.96
CA ALA A 465 24.34 20.09 -30.01
C ALA A 465 24.13 21.55 -29.58
N LEU A 466 23.75 21.77 -28.32
CA LEU A 466 23.64 23.14 -27.77
C LEU A 466 24.98 23.83 -27.68
N LEU A 467 26.03 23.14 -27.23
CA LEU A 467 27.41 23.69 -27.22
C LEU A 467 27.88 24.07 -28.60
N MET A 468 27.58 23.23 -29.63
CA MET A 468 27.88 23.56 -31.02
C MET A 468 27.18 24.84 -31.48
N LEU A 469 25.92 25.02 -31.10
CA LEU A 469 25.17 26.24 -31.42
C LEU A 469 25.79 27.47 -30.74
N LEU A 470 26.15 27.34 -29.47
CA LEU A 470 26.77 28.43 -28.69
C LEU A 470 28.11 28.84 -29.28
N ILE A 471 28.93 27.88 -29.74
CA ILE A 471 30.18 28.19 -30.45
C ILE A 471 29.90 29.00 -31.72
N LYS A 472 28.89 28.59 -32.53
CA LYS A 472 28.52 29.34 -33.74
C LYS A 472 28.05 30.76 -33.43
N LEU A 473 27.54 31.01 -32.22
CA LEU A 473 27.15 32.33 -31.71
C LEU A 473 28.30 33.10 -31.02
N GLY A 474 29.54 32.57 -31.10
CA GLY A 474 30.73 33.23 -30.56
C GLY A 474 31.00 33.04 -29.06
N TRP A 475 30.28 32.08 -28.41
CA TRP A 475 30.48 31.81 -26.98
C TRP A 475 31.64 30.81 -26.76
N GLN A 476 32.51 31.13 -25.80
CA GLN A 476 33.63 30.28 -25.41
C GLN A 476 33.68 30.16 -23.87
N ILE A 477 33.93 28.95 -23.37
CA ILE A 477 34.28 28.79 -21.96
C ILE A 477 35.73 29.27 -21.76
N ARG A 478 35.92 30.30 -20.92
CA ARG A 478 37.24 30.69 -20.50
C ARG A 478 37.89 29.54 -19.72
N LYS A 479 39.09 29.12 -20.12
CA LYS A 479 39.91 28.22 -19.30
C LYS A 479 40.10 28.88 -17.94
N THR A 480 39.60 28.28 -16.89
CA THR A 480 39.99 28.61 -15.52
C THR A 480 41.44 28.16 -15.36
N GLN A 481 42.35 29.14 -15.19
CA GLN A 481 43.72 28.88 -14.80
C GLN A 481 43.79 28.27 -13.41
#